data_9dc140630b54e8fb9478724e2562f733
#
_entry.id   9dc140630b54e8fb9478724e2562f733
#
_cell.length_a   1.000
_cell.length_b   1.000
_cell.length_c   1.000
_cell.angle_alpha   90.00
_cell.angle_beta   90.00
_cell.angle_gamma   90.00
#
_symmetry.space_group_name_H-M   'P 1'
#
loop_
_entity.id
_entity.type
_entity.pdbx_description
1 polymer ?
#
loop_
_entity_poly.entity_id
_entity_poly.type
_entity_poly.pdbx_seq_one_letter_code
_entity_poly.pdbx_strand_id
1 'polypeptide(L)'
;MIDKGKKMSDKLSVLKDYFGHDSFRDGQEQIVDALLDGRDTLCIMPTGAGKSMCYQIPALLFDGVTIVVSPLISLMKDQVGSLVQSGVPAAYINSSLSYPQFLRVLSNVEHGKYKIIYVAVSYT
;
A
#
# COMPACT_ATOMS: atom_id res chain seq x y z
N MET A 1 -6.75 9.86 16.57
CA MET A 1 -7.72 9.36 15.58
C MET A 1 -7.95 10.43 14.52
N ILE A 2 -7.78 10.08 13.25
CA ILE A 2 -8.00 11.02 12.16
C ILE A 2 -9.51 11.21 11.97
N ASP A 3 -9.94 12.45 11.84
CA ASP A 3 -11.32 12.77 11.54
C ASP A 3 -11.75 12.15 10.22
N LYS A 4 -12.95 11.55 10.17
CA LYS A 4 -13.47 10.88 8.98
C LYS A 4 -13.59 11.83 7.79
N GLY A 5 -14.03 13.06 8.02
CA GLY A 5 -14.12 14.08 6.99
C GLY A 5 -12.76 14.42 6.38
N LYS A 6 -11.73 14.48 7.23
CA LYS A 6 -10.36 14.73 6.78
C LYS A 6 -9.85 13.60 5.89
N LYS A 7 -10.08 12.33 6.28
CA LYS A 7 -9.70 11.18 5.45
C LYS A 7 -10.37 11.23 4.08
N MET A 8 -11.65 11.55 4.04
CA MET A 8 -12.40 11.60 2.79
C MET A 8 -11.93 12.71 1.87
N SER A 9 -11.49 13.86 2.39
CA SER A 9 -10.97 14.96 1.57
C SER A 9 -9.52 14.72 1.14
N ASP A 10 -8.73 14.03 1.98
CA ASP A 10 -7.30 13.81 1.72
C ASP A 10 -7.03 12.76 0.64
N LYS A 11 -7.99 11.89 0.33
CA LYS A 11 -7.78 10.85 -0.68
C LYS A 11 -7.43 11.41 -2.05
N LEU A 12 -8.05 12.52 -2.46
CA LEU A 12 -7.72 13.17 -3.73
C LEU A 12 -6.34 13.83 -3.68
N SER A 13 -5.96 14.41 -2.55
CA SER A 13 -4.63 14.98 -2.37
C SER A 13 -3.57 13.90 -2.49
N VAL A 14 -3.77 12.74 -1.88
CA VAL A 14 -2.85 11.61 -1.97
C VAL A 14 -2.75 11.10 -3.41
N LEU A 15 -3.90 10.94 -4.07
CA LEU A 15 -3.94 10.49 -5.46
C LEU A 15 -3.12 11.41 -6.36
N LYS A 16 -3.27 12.71 -6.19
CA LYS A 16 -2.57 13.71 -6.99
C LYS A 16 -1.10 13.82 -6.63
N ASP A 17 -0.79 13.95 -5.35
CA ASP A 17 0.56 14.27 -4.88
C ASP A 17 1.52 13.09 -4.99
N TYR A 18 1.06 11.87 -4.74
CA TYR A 18 1.90 10.68 -4.77
C TYR A 18 1.82 9.90 -6.07
N PHE A 19 0.66 9.90 -6.74
CA PHE A 19 0.44 9.06 -7.91
C PHE A 19 0.21 9.84 -9.20
N GLY A 20 0.08 11.17 -9.12
CA GLY A 20 0.02 12.01 -10.29
C GLY A 20 -1.29 11.96 -11.07
N HIS A 21 -2.37 11.53 -10.46
CA HIS A 21 -3.67 11.46 -11.10
C HIS A 21 -4.62 12.50 -10.51
N ASP A 22 -5.43 13.11 -11.36
CA ASP A 22 -6.38 14.13 -10.93
C ASP A 22 -7.73 13.57 -10.49
N SER A 23 -8.06 12.35 -10.92
CA SER A 23 -9.34 11.71 -10.62
C SER A 23 -9.18 10.20 -10.50
N PHE A 24 -10.09 9.59 -9.76
CA PHE A 24 -10.16 8.14 -9.64
C PHE A 24 -10.73 7.53 -10.91
N ARG A 25 -10.29 6.30 -11.24
CA ARG A 25 -10.93 5.47 -12.24
C ARG A 25 -12.18 4.83 -11.67
N ASP A 26 -13.05 4.35 -12.55
CA ASP A 26 -14.30 3.69 -12.16
C ASP A 26 -14.02 2.58 -11.13
N GLY A 27 -14.74 2.61 -10.03
CA GLY A 27 -14.65 1.63 -8.95
C GLY A 27 -13.56 1.88 -7.92
N GLN A 28 -12.54 2.67 -8.23
CA GLN A 28 -11.45 2.92 -7.28
C GLN A 28 -11.91 3.68 -6.05
N GLU A 29 -12.63 4.79 -6.24
CA GLU A 29 -13.04 5.64 -5.13
C GLU A 29 -13.93 4.91 -4.14
N GLN A 30 -14.83 4.07 -4.64
CA GLN A 30 -15.73 3.28 -3.80
C GLN A 30 -14.95 2.33 -2.89
N ILE A 31 -13.89 1.70 -3.40
CA ILE A 31 -13.05 0.80 -2.63
C ILE A 31 -12.22 1.57 -1.60
N VAL A 32 -11.64 2.69 -2.01
CA VAL A 32 -10.87 3.55 -1.11
C VAL A 32 -11.76 4.01 0.04
N ASP A 33 -12.98 4.46 -0.25
CA ASP A 33 -13.92 4.93 0.77
C ASP A 33 -14.33 3.82 1.72
N ALA A 34 -14.57 2.61 1.21
CA ALA A 34 -14.93 1.46 2.04
C ALA A 34 -13.79 1.12 3.02
N LEU A 35 -12.55 1.13 2.55
CA LEU A 35 -11.39 0.85 3.40
C LEU A 35 -11.16 1.96 4.42
N LEU A 36 -11.30 3.22 4.02
CA LEU A 36 -11.17 4.36 4.94
C LEU A 36 -12.26 4.35 6.02
N ASP A 37 -13.42 3.79 5.69
CA ASP A 37 -14.52 3.64 6.64
C ASP A 37 -14.34 2.44 7.59
N GLY A 38 -13.24 1.70 7.45
CA GLY A 38 -12.92 0.56 8.31
C GLY A 38 -13.66 -0.73 7.95
N ARG A 39 -14.20 -0.82 6.74
CA ARG A 39 -14.96 -2.00 6.31
C ARG A 39 -14.06 -3.00 5.58
N ASP A 40 -14.23 -4.27 5.86
CA ASP A 40 -13.62 -5.34 5.08
C ASP A 40 -14.20 -5.31 3.68
N THR A 41 -13.34 -5.42 2.67
CA THR A 41 -13.75 -5.20 1.29
C THR A 41 -13.17 -6.28 0.37
N LEU A 42 -14.05 -6.91 -0.41
CA LEU A 42 -13.64 -7.80 -1.51
C LEU A 42 -13.76 -7.02 -2.82
N CYS A 43 -12.65 -6.93 -3.55
CA CYS A 43 -12.60 -6.18 -4.80
C CYS A 43 -12.16 -7.10 -5.93
N ILE A 44 -12.95 -7.18 -6.98
CA ILE A 44 -12.61 -7.91 -8.20
C ILE A 44 -12.57 -6.90 -9.34
N MET A 45 -11.37 -6.71 -9.90
CA MET A 45 -11.14 -5.74 -10.98
C MET A 45 -10.31 -6.38 -12.08
N PRO A 46 -10.53 -5.99 -13.34
CA PRO A 46 -9.69 -6.48 -14.43
C PRO A 46 -8.25 -5.98 -14.29
N THR A 47 -7.31 -6.72 -14.90
CA THR A 47 -5.91 -6.32 -14.96
C THR A 47 -5.77 -4.95 -15.63
N GLY A 48 -4.95 -4.08 -15.05
CA GLY A 48 -4.74 -2.75 -15.62
C GLY A 48 -5.74 -1.69 -15.17
N ALA A 49 -6.68 -2.05 -14.28
CA ALA A 49 -7.68 -1.09 -13.77
C ALA A 49 -7.20 -0.27 -12.57
N GLY A 50 -5.91 -0.33 -12.25
CA GLY A 50 -5.35 0.45 -11.13
C GLY A 50 -5.68 -0.14 -9.76
N LYS A 51 -5.67 -1.47 -9.65
CA LYS A 51 -6.01 -2.17 -8.40
C LYS A 51 -5.13 -1.77 -7.22
N SER A 52 -3.84 -1.57 -7.48
CA SER A 52 -2.88 -1.25 -6.42
C SER A 52 -3.23 0.02 -5.68
N MET A 53 -3.69 1.04 -6.38
CA MET A 53 -4.04 2.31 -5.75
C MET A 53 -5.21 2.19 -4.79
N CYS A 54 -6.07 1.20 -4.98
CA CYS A 54 -7.22 0.98 -4.10
C CYS A 54 -6.82 0.73 -2.66
N TYR A 55 -5.67 0.09 -2.42
CA TYR A 55 -5.16 -0.12 -1.06
C TYR A 55 -4.01 0.81 -0.72
N GLN A 56 -3.23 1.27 -1.70
CA GLN A 56 -2.09 2.15 -1.44
C GLN A 56 -2.53 3.51 -0.93
N ILE A 57 -3.61 4.05 -1.46
CA ILE A 57 -4.12 5.35 -1.02
C ILE A 57 -4.63 5.30 0.42
N PRO A 58 -5.49 4.33 0.81
CA PRO A 58 -5.85 4.21 2.23
C PRO A 58 -4.65 3.98 3.14
N ALA A 59 -3.66 3.20 2.68
CA ALA A 59 -2.46 2.92 3.46
C ALA A 59 -1.73 4.21 3.87
N LEU A 60 -1.69 5.20 2.99
CA LEU A 60 -1.05 6.47 3.29
C LEU A 60 -1.85 7.34 4.26
N LEU A 61 -3.16 7.11 4.33
CA LEU A 61 -4.05 7.88 5.19
C LEU A 61 -4.27 7.24 6.56
N PHE A 62 -4.01 5.94 6.69
CA PHE A 62 -4.11 5.26 7.97
C PHE A 62 -2.89 5.57 8.85
N ASP A 63 -3.10 5.58 10.16
CA ASP A 63 -1.99 5.57 11.11
C ASP A 63 -1.37 4.17 11.12
N GLY A 64 -0.05 4.09 11.33
CA GLY A 64 0.63 2.81 11.39
C GLY A 64 1.00 2.27 10.02
N VAL A 65 1.25 0.97 9.94
CA VAL A 65 1.74 0.29 8.75
C VAL A 65 0.65 -0.60 8.15
N THR A 66 0.58 -0.62 6.83
CA THR A 66 -0.31 -1.52 6.08
C THR A 66 0.51 -2.69 5.54
N ILE A 67 0.04 -3.90 5.77
CA ILE A 67 0.68 -5.12 5.29
C ILE A 67 -0.08 -5.64 4.10
N VAL A 68 0.63 -5.86 3.00
CA VAL A 68 0.08 -6.44 1.76
C VAL A 68 0.62 -7.86 1.61
N VAL A 69 -0.27 -8.84 1.68
CA VAL A 69 0.11 -10.25 1.52
C VAL A 69 -0.10 -10.66 0.07
N SER A 70 0.95 -11.14 -0.59
CA SER A 70 0.89 -11.48 -2.01
C SER A 70 1.74 -12.71 -2.32
N PRO A 71 1.29 -13.58 -3.22
CA PRO A 71 2.12 -14.67 -3.72
C PRO A 71 3.07 -14.25 -4.85
N LEU A 72 2.97 -13.01 -5.34
CA LEU A 72 3.68 -12.53 -6.52
C LEU A 72 5.05 -11.95 -6.16
N ILE A 73 5.98 -12.81 -5.75
CA ILE A 73 7.31 -12.40 -5.28
C ILE A 73 8.05 -11.58 -6.35
N SER A 74 7.96 -11.98 -7.60
CA SER A 74 8.67 -11.32 -8.70
C SER A 74 8.25 -9.87 -8.92
N LEU A 75 7.04 -9.49 -8.50
CA LEU A 75 6.53 -8.14 -8.67
C LEU A 75 6.76 -7.24 -7.45
N MET A 76 7.11 -7.81 -6.31
CA MET A 76 7.24 -7.04 -5.07
C MET A 76 8.32 -5.96 -5.14
N LYS A 77 9.48 -6.31 -5.69
CA LYS A 77 10.60 -5.38 -5.80
C LYS A 77 10.20 -4.17 -6.65
N ASP A 78 9.51 -4.40 -7.77
CA ASP A 78 9.09 -3.33 -8.67
C ASP A 78 8.01 -2.46 -8.01
N GLN A 79 7.06 -3.08 -7.34
CA GLN A 79 6.00 -2.34 -6.64
C GLN A 79 6.57 -1.47 -5.52
N VAL A 80 7.48 -2.00 -4.72
CA VAL A 80 8.15 -1.24 -3.67
C VAL A 80 9.00 -0.13 -4.25
N GLY A 81 9.74 -0.42 -5.34
CA GLY A 81 10.55 0.59 -6.01
C GLY A 81 9.71 1.76 -6.51
N SER A 82 8.56 1.49 -7.10
CA SER A 82 7.65 2.54 -7.57
C SER A 82 7.13 3.39 -6.43
N LEU A 83 6.77 2.77 -5.31
CA LEU A 83 6.29 3.50 -4.13
C LEU A 83 7.37 4.40 -3.55
N VAL A 84 8.59 3.87 -3.41
CA VAL A 84 9.71 4.65 -2.88
C VAL A 84 10.02 5.83 -3.79
N GLN A 85 9.99 5.64 -5.10
CA GLN A 85 10.18 6.73 -6.05
C GLN A 85 9.10 7.80 -5.94
N SER A 86 7.89 7.41 -5.59
CA SER A 86 6.77 8.33 -5.38
C SER A 86 6.82 9.02 -4.01
N GLY A 87 7.80 8.69 -3.17
CA GLY A 87 7.93 9.29 -1.85
C GLY A 87 7.23 8.51 -0.72
N VAL A 88 6.80 7.29 -0.98
CA VAL A 88 6.13 6.44 0.01
C VAL A 88 7.14 5.46 0.61
N PRO A 89 7.40 5.52 1.93
CA PRO A 89 8.28 4.54 2.57
C PRO A 89 7.65 3.15 2.52
N ALA A 90 8.29 2.23 1.81
CA ALA A 90 7.80 0.87 1.62
C ALA A 90 8.95 -0.14 1.63
N ALA A 91 8.62 -1.39 1.95
CA ALA A 91 9.59 -2.48 1.95
C ALA A 91 8.89 -3.78 1.58
N TYR A 92 9.68 -4.82 1.33
CA TYR A 92 9.13 -6.15 1.11
C TYR A 92 9.91 -7.18 1.94
N ILE A 93 9.23 -8.26 2.28
CA ILE A 93 9.80 -9.42 2.98
C ILE A 93 9.46 -10.65 2.16
N ASN A 94 10.48 -11.28 1.57
CA ASN A 94 10.32 -12.52 0.82
C ASN A 94 11.63 -13.33 0.85
N SER A 95 11.62 -14.48 0.21
CA SER A 95 12.75 -15.41 0.21
C SER A 95 14.00 -14.89 -0.50
N SER A 96 13.90 -13.78 -1.25
CA SER A 96 15.06 -13.21 -1.93
C SER A 96 15.96 -12.39 -1.00
N LEU A 97 15.48 -12.05 0.20
CA LEU A 97 16.26 -11.29 1.17
C LEU A 97 17.30 -12.19 1.86
N SER A 98 18.52 -11.66 2.01
CA SER A 98 19.50 -12.27 2.91
C SER A 98 19.06 -12.08 4.37
N TYR A 99 19.63 -12.87 5.28
CA TYR A 99 19.30 -12.73 6.69
C TYR A 99 19.59 -11.32 7.24
N PRO A 100 20.75 -10.71 6.94
CA PRO A 100 21.00 -9.33 7.37
C PRO A 100 19.98 -8.33 6.81
N GLN A 101 19.55 -8.50 5.55
CA GLN A 101 18.53 -7.65 4.95
C GLN A 101 17.18 -7.81 5.66
N PHE A 102 16.80 -9.04 5.97
CA PHE A 102 15.57 -9.34 6.69
C PHE A 102 15.57 -8.66 8.08
N LEU A 103 16.67 -8.78 8.82
CA LEU A 103 16.79 -8.15 10.13
C LEU A 103 16.72 -6.64 10.06
N ARG A 104 17.27 -6.04 9.00
CA ARG A 104 17.23 -4.59 8.81
C ARG A 104 15.78 -4.13 8.57
N VAL A 105 15.03 -4.85 7.76
CA VAL A 105 13.63 -4.54 7.52
C VAL A 105 12.83 -4.63 8.82
N LEU A 106 13.01 -5.69 9.60
CA LEU A 106 12.32 -5.84 10.89
C LEU A 106 12.64 -4.69 11.84
N SER A 107 13.89 -4.29 11.93
CA SER A 107 14.31 -3.17 12.78
C SER A 107 13.64 -1.87 12.34
N ASN A 108 13.58 -1.62 11.03
CA ASN A 108 12.94 -0.43 10.49
C ASN A 108 11.43 -0.43 10.75
N VAL A 109 10.79 -1.61 10.71
CA VAL A 109 9.37 -1.75 11.06
C VAL A 109 9.13 -1.33 12.51
N GLU A 110 9.96 -1.82 13.42
CA GLU A 110 9.85 -1.47 14.83
C GLU A 110 9.99 0.03 15.09
N HIS A 111 10.75 0.72 14.23
CA HIS A 111 10.96 2.15 14.34
C HIS A 111 9.96 2.98 13.51
N GLY A 112 8.93 2.33 12.96
CA GLY A 112 7.87 3.02 12.23
C GLY A 112 8.31 3.66 10.93
N LYS A 113 9.32 3.12 10.26
CA LYS A 113 9.90 3.74 9.07
C LYS A 113 9.14 3.47 7.77
N TYR A 114 8.17 2.55 7.78
CA TYR A 114 7.44 2.19 6.57
C TYR A 114 5.94 2.44 6.71
N LYS A 115 5.31 2.81 5.60
CA LYS A 115 3.85 2.91 5.49
C LYS A 115 3.24 1.63 4.93
N ILE A 116 3.94 0.94 4.03
CA ILE A 116 3.45 -0.26 3.37
C ILE A 116 4.55 -1.31 3.37
N ILE A 117 4.21 -2.55 3.73
CA ILE A 117 5.13 -3.68 3.68
C ILE A 117 4.48 -4.80 2.90
N TYR A 118 5.16 -5.27 1.86
CA TYR A 118 4.73 -6.43 1.07
C TYR A 118 5.34 -7.69 1.67
N VAL A 119 4.52 -8.67 1.93
CA VAL A 119 4.95 -9.95 2.53
C VAL A 119 4.55 -11.08 1.59
N ALA A 120 5.53 -11.93 1.24
CA ALA A 120 5.26 -13.09 0.42
C ALA A 120 4.70 -14.23 1.24
N VAL A 121 3.72 -14.93 0.67
CA VAL A 121 3.26 -16.21 1.20
C VAL A 121 4.07 -17.29 0.48
N SER A 122 4.85 -18.06 1.25
CA SER A 122 5.63 -19.16 0.70
C SER A 122 4.88 -20.47 0.95
N TYR A 123 4.59 -21.19 -0.14
CA TYR A 123 4.02 -22.52 -0.10
C TYR A 123 5.12 -23.51 -0.46
N THR A 124 5.88 -23.91 0.51
CA THR A 124 6.87 -24.99 0.30
C THR A 124 6.56 -26.15 1.21
#